data_9e2f70efefdf247d66c48a60a8b437e0
#
_entry.id   9e2f70efefdf247d66c48a60a8b437e0
#
_cell.length_a   1.000
_cell.length_b   1.000
_cell.length_c   1.000
_cell.angle_alpha   90.00
_cell.angle_beta   90.00
_cell.angle_gamma   90.00
#
_symmetry.space_group_name_H-M   'P 1'
#
loop_
_entity.id
_entity.type
_entity.pdbx_description
1 polymer ?
#
loop_
_entity_poly.entity_id
_entity_poly.type
_entity_poly.pdbx_seq_one_letter_code
_entity_poly.pdbx_strand_id
1 'polypeptide(L)'
;MDSVTNAPGSSLWHTLIEADNFHALQLLEYLYPKQVDCIYIDPPYNSRAKDWKYNNDYVDPTDSYRHSKWLSMMQRRLKIAKRILNPQNSVLIVTIDEKEYLHLGCLLEDMFPEAHIQMVSSVINPKGSARDGFSRSDEYIFFVMFGECTPARLPLSNEWSSSAIVS
;
A
#
# COMPACT_ATOMS: atom_id res chain seq x y z
N MET A 1 16.51 21.62 -2.37
CA MET A 1 15.59 21.75 -1.21
C MET A 1 15.14 23.20 -1.19
N ASP A 2 13.94 23.48 -1.67
CA ASP A 2 13.56 24.86 -1.97
C ASP A 2 13.05 25.62 -0.74
N SER A 3 12.50 24.94 0.25
CA SER A 3 12.18 25.53 1.55
C SER A 3 11.98 24.46 2.62
N VAL A 4 12.31 24.79 3.86
CA VAL A 4 11.94 24.01 5.04
C VAL A 4 11.12 24.93 5.92
N THR A 5 9.85 24.59 6.13
CA THR A 5 8.98 25.36 7.03
C THR A 5 8.57 24.45 8.17
N ASN A 6 8.98 24.80 9.39
CA ASN A 6 8.55 24.10 10.59
C ASN A 6 8.11 25.12 11.65
N ALA A 7 7.11 24.78 12.45
CA ALA A 7 6.70 25.65 13.55
C ALA A 7 7.85 25.80 14.56
N PRO A 8 8.14 26.99 15.07
CA PRO A 8 9.16 27.20 16.08
C PRO A 8 8.92 26.28 17.29
N GLY A 9 9.93 25.51 17.67
CA GLY A 9 9.84 24.57 18.81
C GLY A 9 9.18 23.22 18.53
N SER A 10 8.75 22.93 17.29
CA SER A 10 8.24 21.60 16.94
C SER A 10 9.40 20.61 16.78
N SER A 11 9.28 19.46 17.43
CA SER A 11 10.17 18.30 17.22
C SER A 11 9.70 17.39 16.07
N LEU A 12 8.50 17.64 15.53
CA LEU A 12 7.93 16.84 14.44
C LEU A 12 8.34 17.44 13.09
N TRP A 13 8.79 16.57 12.21
CA TRP A 13 9.21 16.92 10.85
C TRP A 13 8.34 16.22 9.82
N HIS A 14 7.86 16.99 8.85
CA HIS A 14 7.16 16.48 7.68
C HIS A 14 7.99 16.81 6.45
N THR A 15 8.27 15.82 5.62
CA THR A 15 9.09 15.99 4.41
C THR A 15 8.29 15.57 3.19
N LEU A 16 8.21 16.45 2.21
CA LEU A 16 7.72 16.13 0.87
C LEU A 16 8.92 15.97 -0.07
N ILE A 17 9.00 14.85 -0.77
CA ILE A 17 10.04 14.57 -1.76
C ILE A 17 9.36 14.52 -3.14
N GLU A 18 9.61 15.53 -3.95
CA GLU A 18 9.16 15.56 -5.35
C GLU A 18 10.21 14.91 -6.25
N ALA A 19 9.95 13.68 -6.68
CA ALA A 19 10.85 12.91 -7.54
C ALA A 19 10.11 11.72 -8.16
N ASP A 20 10.78 11.01 -9.08
CA ASP A 20 10.35 9.65 -9.40
C ASP A 20 10.38 8.77 -8.14
N ASN A 21 9.29 8.07 -7.89
CA ASN A 21 9.09 7.28 -6.66
C ASN A 21 10.22 6.28 -6.39
N PHE A 22 10.73 5.61 -7.43
CA PHE A 22 11.80 4.63 -7.25
C PHE A 22 13.12 5.28 -6.81
N HIS A 23 13.45 6.44 -7.39
CA HIS A 23 14.65 7.19 -7.01
C HIS A 23 14.52 7.80 -5.61
N ALA A 24 13.32 8.29 -5.25
CA ALA A 24 13.06 8.77 -3.88
C ALA A 24 13.23 7.65 -2.85
N LEU A 25 12.74 6.45 -3.14
CA LEU A 25 12.91 5.28 -2.27
C LEU A 25 14.38 4.88 -2.10
N GLN A 26 15.21 4.95 -3.15
CA GLN A 26 16.65 4.69 -3.04
C GLN A 26 17.36 5.71 -2.12
N LEU A 27 16.94 6.98 -2.17
CA LEU A 27 17.44 7.98 -1.23
C LEU A 27 17.03 7.66 0.21
N LEU A 28 15.78 7.27 0.43
CA LEU A 28 15.28 6.88 1.75
C LEU A 28 15.99 5.63 2.28
N GLU A 29 16.31 4.67 1.42
CA GLU A 29 17.10 3.49 1.80
C GLU A 29 18.47 3.85 2.36
N TYR A 30 19.11 4.87 1.79
CA TYR A 30 20.40 5.36 2.29
C TYR A 30 20.24 6.13 3.62
N LEU A 31 19.19 6.93 3.78
CA LEU A 31 19.01 7.81 4.93
C LEU A 31 18.38 7.09 6.15
N TYR A 32 17.48 6.14 5.92
CA TYR A 32 16.65 5.53 6.97
C TYR A 32 16.63 4.00 6.94
N PRO A 33 17.79 3.32 6.85
CA PRO A 33 17.82 1.85 6.83
C PRO A 33 17.27 1.30 8.17
N LYS A 34 16.25 0.43 8.10
CA LYS A 34 15.62 -0.22 9.26
C LYS A 34 15.05 0.74 10.32
N GLN A 35 14.62 1.92 9.92
CA GLN A 35 14.15 2.96 10.84
C GLN A 35 12.70 3.39 10.61
N VAL A 36 12.06 2.90 9.54
CA VAL A 36 10.68 3.27 9.22
C VAL A 36 9.71 2.33 9.90
N ASP A 37 8.80 2.86 10.69
CA ASP A 37 7.82 2.07 11.46
C ASP A 37 6.53 1.81 10.68
N CYS A 38 6.20 2.67 9.69
CA CYS A 38 5.00 2.48 8.88
C CYS A 38 5.25 2.93 7.44
N ILE A 39 4.89 2.08 6.49
CA ILE A 39 4.81 2.43 5.07
C ILE A 39 3.37 2.21 4.61
N TYR A 40 2.75 3.23 4.04
CA TYR A 40 1.47 3.13 3.35
C TYR A 40 1.68 3.37 1.86
N ILE A 41 1.17 2.48 1.03
CA ILE A 41 1.22 2.61 -0.42
C ILE A 41 -0.14 2.30 -1.05
N ASP A 42 -0.47 3.11 -2.05
CA ASP A 42 -1.61 2.94 -2.94
C ASP A 42 -1.05 2.84 -4.36
N PRO A 43 -0.68 1.63 -4.80
CA PRO A 43 -0.06 1.43 -6.10
C PRO A 43 -1.09 1.58 -7.22
N PRO A 44 -0.67 1.81 -8.48
CA PRO A 44 -1.60 1.75 -9.61
C PRO A 44 -2.24 0.36 -9.66
N TYR A 45 -3.58 0.32 -9.75
CA TYR A 45 -4.37 -0.92 -9.68
C TYR A 45 -4.31 -1.79 -10.94
N ASN A 46 -3.43 -1.45 -11.87
CA ASN A 46 -3.30 -2.14 -13.15
C ASN A 46 -4.64 -2.24 -13.90
N SER A 47 -5.49 -1.24 -13.70
CA SER A 47 -6.73 -1.08 -14.43
C SER A 47 -6.42 -0.89 -15.92
N ARG A 48 -7.39 -0.99 -16.80
CA ARG A 48 -7.17 -0.80 -18.25
C ARG A 48 -6.87 0.66 -18.64
N ALA A 49 -6.63 1.54 -17.67
CA ALA A 49 -6.17 2.90 -17.89
C ALA A 49 -4.63 2.93 -18.11
N LYS A 50 -4.13 4.00 -18.75
CA LYS A 50 -2.69 4.27 -18.86
C LYS A 50 -2.21 4.99 -17.60
N ASP A 51 -2.27 4.30 -16.46
CA ASP A 51 -2.05 4.85 -15.12
C ASP A 51 -0.63 4.62 -14.59
N TRP A 52 0.17 3.76 -15.26
CA TRP A 52 1.53 3.49 -14.84
C TRP A 52 2.45 3.12 -16.02
N LYS A 53 3.77 3.20 -15.77
CA LYS A 53 4.81 2.96 -16.76
C LYS A 53 5.71 1.78 -16.38
N TYR A 54 6.15 1.07 -17.40
CA TYR A 54 7.21 0.07 -17.30
C TYR A 54 8.30 0.43 -18.32
N ASN A 55 9.55 0.57 -17.87
CA ASN A 55 10.67 1.05 -18.70
C ASN A 55 10.38 2.37 -19.43
N ASN A 56 9.76 3.34 -18.73
CA ASN A 56 9.36 4.66 -19.19
C ASN A 56 8.18 4.70 -20.20
N ASP A 57 7.67 3.56 -20.64
CA ASP A 57 6.51 3.49 -21.51
C ASP A 57 5.24 3.13 -20.74
N TYR A 58 4.11 3.71 -21.11
CA TYR A 58 2.82 3.30 -20.57
C TYR A 58 2.51 1.85 -20.97
N VAL A 59 2.03 1.06 -20.00
CA VAL A 59 1.63 -0.32 -20.27
C VAL A 59 0.31 -0.34 -21.03
N ASP A 60 0.32 -1.03 -22.19
CA ASP A 60 -0.87 -1.17 -23.01
C ASP A 60 -1.95 -1.99 -22.29
N PRO A 61 -3.23 -1.57 -22.31
CA PRO A 61 -4.33 -2.31 -21.70
C PRO A 61 -4.50 -3.75 -22.23
N THR A 62 -4.05 -4.01 -23.46
CA THR A 62 -4.14 -5.33 -24.13
C THR A 62 -2.88 -6.18 -23.96
N ASP A 63 -1.85 -5.66 -23.28
CA ASP A 63 -0.59 -6.38 -23.07
C ASP A 63 -0.81 -7.64 -22.22
N SER A 64 -0.56 -8.81 -22.80
CA SER A 64 -0.68 -10.11 -22.12
C SER A 64 0.29 -10.28 -20.94
N TYR A 65 1.38 -9.51 -20.91
CA TYR A 65 2.38 -9.52 -19.82
C TYR A 65 2.18 -8.42 -18.78
N ARG A 66 1.05 -7.70 -18.82
CA ARG A 66 0.81 -6.57 -17.92
C ARG A 66 0.90 -6.93 -16.43
N HIS A 67 0.39 -8.09 -16.02
CA HIS A 67 0.48 -8.57 -14.65
C HIS A 67 1.93 -8.83 -14.23
N SER A 68 2.72 -9.49 -15.05
CA SER A 68 4.14 -9.74 -14.80
C SER A 68 4.96 -8.44 -14.73
N LYS A 69 4.66 -7.47 -15.59
CA LYS A 69 5.28 -6.14 -15.56
C LYS A 69 4.92 -5.40 -14.28
N TRP A 70 3.65 -5.46 -13.87
CA TRP A 70 3.18 -4.85 -12.63
C TRP A 70 3.87 -5.48 -11.41
N LEU A 71 3.92 -6.80 -11.32
CA LEU A 71 4.63 -7.53 -10.26
C LEU A 71 6.11 -7.14 -10.21
N SER A 72 6.77 -7.04 -11.36
CA SER A 72 8.18 -6.61 -11.43
C SER A 72 8.37 -5.17 -10.92
N MET A 73 7.45 -4.26 -11.26
CA MET A 73 7.44 -2.89 -10.77
C MET A 73 7.27 -2.84 -9.25
N MET A 74 6.31 -3.58 -8.71
CA MET A 74 6.07 -3.70 -7.28
C MET A 74 7.24 -4.34 -6.53
N GLN A 75 7.76 -5.47 -7.03
CA GLN A 75 8.86 -6.19 -6.39
C GLN A 75 10.09 -5.31 -6.17
N ARG A 76 10.44 -4.46 -7.13
CA ARG A 76 11.58 -3.54 -7.00
C ARG A 76 11.39 -2.57 -5.84
N ARG A 77 10.19 -2.02 -5.67
CA ARG A 77 9.84 -1.06 -4.61
C ARG A 77 9.72 -1.74 -3.25
N LEU A 78 9.08 -2.90 -3.21
CA LEU A 78 8.94 -3.70 -1.99
C LEU A 78 10.30 -4.20 -1.46
N LYS A 79 11.28 -4.48 -2.33
CA LYS A 79 12.65 -4.78 -1.90
C LYS A 79 13.30 -3.63 -1.14
N ILE A 80 13.05 -2.39 -1.55
CA ILE A 80 13.54 -1.22 -0.82
C ILE A 80 12.73 -1.04 0.47
N ALA A 81 11.40 -1.15 0.41
CA ALA A 81 10.55 -1.11 1.60
C ALA A 81 11.03 -2.07 2.69
N LYS A 82 11.35 -3.32 2.35
CA LYS A 82 11.92 -4.31 3.28
C LYS A 82 13.21 -3.85 3.96
N ARG A 83 14.04 -3.06 3.26
CA ARG A 83 15.32 -2.59 3.78
C ARG A 83 15.21 -1.36 4.68
N ILE A 84 14.16 -0.55 4.50
CA ILE A 84 13.94 0.64 5.32
C ILE A 84 13.02 0.38 6.53
N LEU A 85 12.14 -0.63 6.45
CA LEU A 85 11.25 -1.01 7.55
C LEU A 85 12.04 -1.51 8.77
N ASN A 86 11.59 -1.10 9.94
CA ASN A 86 12.08 -1.58 11.22
C ASN A 86 11.67 -3.05 11.42
N PRO A 87 12.59 -4.01 11.47
CA PRO A 87 12.25 -5.43 11.55
C PRO A 87 11.65 -5.86 12.90
N GLN A 88 11.76 -5.03 13.93
CA GLN A 88 11.30 -5.35 15.29
C GLN A 88 9.83 -4.96 15.53
N ASN A 89 9.40 -3.86 14.89
CA ASN A 89 8.05 -3.35 15.08
C ASN A 89 7.69 -2.36 13.96
N SER A 90 7.14 -2.87 12.88
CA SER A 90 6.70 -2.03 11.76
C SER A 90 5.58 -2.67 10.97
N VAL A 91 4.92 -1.86 10.13
CA VAL A 91 3.85 -2.33 9.24
C VAL A 91 3.99 -1.73 7.85
N LEU A 92 3.80 -2.58 6.84
CA LEU A 92 3.54 -2.15 5.47
C LEU A 92 2.07 -2.34 5.16
N ILE A 93 1.41 -1.28 4.72
CA ILE A 93 -0.01 -1.27 4.34
C ILE A 93 -0.10 -1.04 2.83
N VAL A 94 -0.82 -1.92 2.13
CA VAL A 94 -0.98 -1.83 0.67
C VAL A 94 -2.45 -1.94 0.31
N THR A 95 -3.01 -0.90 -0.32
CA THR A 95 -4.36 -0.94 -0.90
C THR A 95 -4.30 -1.51 -2.31
N ILE A 96 -5.33 -2.25 -2.71
CA ILE A 96 -5.41 -2.86 -4.05
C ILE A 96 -6.85 -3.23 -4.42
N ASP A 97 -7.15 -3.32 -5.71
CA ASP A 97 -8.45 -3.78 -6.21
C ASP A 97 -8.47 -5.28 -6.57
N GLU A 98 -9.62 -5.73 -7.07
CA GLU A 98 -9.87 -7.12 -7.48
C GLU A 98 -8.99 -7.62 -8.63
N LYS A 99 -8.23 -6.75 -9.30
CA LYS A 99 -7.43 -7.15 -10.46
C LYS A 99 -6.09 -7.75 -10.09
N GLU A 100 -5.46 -7.20 -9.05
CA GLU A 100 -4.11 -7.58 -8.67
C GLU A 100 -3.99 -8.12 -7.25
N TYR A 101 -5.07 -8.17 -6.45
CA TYR A 101 -4.96 -8.59 -5.04
C TYR A 101 -4.41 -10.01 -4.86
N LEU A 102 -4.76 -10.96 -5.73
CA LEU A 102 -4.22 -12.32 -5.69
C LEU A 102 -2.72 -12.35 -6.00
N HIS A 103 -2.32 -11.63 -7.05
CA HIS A 103 -0.90 -11.55 -7.44
C HIS A 103 -0.07 -10.82 -6.38
N LEU A 104 -0.62 -9.75 -5.82
CA LEU A 104 0.02 -9.02 -4.73
C LEU A 104 0.17 -9.89 -3.49
N GLY A 105 -0.88 -10.63 -3.10
CA GLY A 105 -0.84 -11.52 -1.95
C GLY A 105 0.29 -12.53 -2.06
N CYS A 106 0.37 -13.26 -3.18
CA CYS A 106 1.46 -14.21 -3.43
C CYS A 106 2.84 -13.53 -3.40
N LEU A 107 2.97 -12.33 -3.99
CA LEU A 107 4.23 -11.58 -3.98
C LEU A 107 4.64 -11.18 -2.55
N LEU A 108 3.68 -10.75 -1.73
CA LEU A 108 3.96 -10.37 -0.34
C LEU A 108 4.39 -11.58 0.49
N GLU A 109 3.73 -12.72 0.35
CA GLU A 109 4.10 -13.97 1.03
C GLU A 109 5.51 -14.43 0.65
N ASP A 110 5.86 -14.36 -0.64
CA ASP A 110 7.20 -14.73 -1.14
C ASP A 110 8.29 -13.78 -0.63
N MET A 111 8.00 -12.48 -0.60
CA MET A 111 8.99 -11.47 -0.22
C MET A 111 9.17 -11.30 1.28
N PHE A 112 8.14 -11.57 2.08
CA PHE A 112 8.09 -11.33 3.52
C PHE A 112 7.67 -12.57 4.32
N PRO A 113 8.34 -13.72 4.13
CA PRO A 113 7.97 -14.96 4.82
C PRO A 113 8.07 -14.88 6.35
N GLU A 114 8.80 -13.89 6.87
CA GLU A 114 8.95 -13.61 8.30
C GLU A 114 7.82 -12.75 8.89
N ALA A 115 6.99 -12.11 8.04
CA ALA A 115 5.96 -11.21 8.48
C ALA A 115 4.62 -11.90 8.71
N HIS A 116 3.79 -11.33 9.58
CA HIS A 116 2.37 -11.70 9.67
C HIS A 116 1.57 -10.89 8.66
N ILE A 117 0.99 -11.56 7.67
CA ILE A 117 0.23 -10.93 6.60
C ILE A 117 -1.26 -11.14 6.82
N GLN A 118 -2.02 -10.05 6.82
CA GLN A 118 -3.47 -10.07 6.94
C GLN A 118 -4.10 -9.22 5.83
N MET A 119 -5.09 -9.77 5.14
CA MET A 119 -5.91 -9.04 4.18
C MET A 119 -7.26 -8.66 4.81
N VAL A 120 -7.68 -7.43 4.58
CA VAL A 120 -8.99 -6.89 4.98
C VAL A 120 -9.72 -6.40 3.75
N SER A 121 -10.99 -6.77 3.61
CA SER A 121 -11.88 -6.19 2.60
C SER A 121 -12.52 -4.92 3.15
N SER A 122 -12.48 -3.85 2.38
CA SER A 122 -13.07 -2.54 2.71
C SER A 122 -14.22 -2.24 1.76
N VAL A 123 -15.41 -2.02 2.28
CA VAL A 123 -16.57 -1.64 1.47
C VAL A 123 -16.45 -0.19 1.04
N ILE A 124 -16.29 0.04 -0.27
CA ILE A 124 -16.18 1.38 -0.87
C ILE A 124 -17.51 1.91 -1.38
N ASN A 125 -18.41 1.03 -1.78
CA ASN A 125 -19.75 1.39 -2.25
C ASN A 125 -20.75 0.24 -1.96
N PRO A 126 -21.57 0.34 -0.93
CA PRO A 126 -22.54 -0.71 -0.57
C PRO A 126 -23.54 -1.07 -1.68
N LYS A 127 -23.83 -0.13 -2.58
CA LYS A 127 -24.71 -0.36 -3.74
C LYS A 127 -23.97 -1.02 -4.91
N GLY A 128 -22.65 -1.11 -4.83
CA GLY A 128 -21.79 -1.58 -5.91
C GLY A 128 -21.73 -0.62 -7.09
N SER A 129 -20.73 -0.83 -7.95
CA SER A 129 -20.65 -0.17 -9.25
C SER A 129 -21.17 -1.11 -10.31
N ALA A 130 -22.16 -0.68 -11.09
CA ALA A 130 -22.73 -1.49 -12.16
C ALA A 130 -21.65 -1.87 -13.18
N ARG A 131 -21.57 -3.17 -13.49
CA ARG A 131 -20.67 -3.76 -14.50
C ARG A 131 -21.40 -4.90 -15.20
N ASP A 132 -20.83 -5.41 -16.27
CA ASP A 132 -21.27 -6.67 -16.86
C ASP A 132 -21.01 -7.80 -15.87
N GLY A 133 -22.04 -8.28 -15.17
CA GLY A 133 -21.99 -9.27 -14.10
C GLY A 133 -22.30 -8.71 -12.72
N PHE A 134 -21.65 -9.25 -11.69
CA PHE A 134 -21.85 -8.78 -10.31
C PHE A 134 -21.21 -7.42 -10.07
N SER A 135 -21.95 -6.56 -9.33
CA SER A 135 -21.44 -5.24 -8.95
C SER A 135 -20.26 -5.36 -7.97
N ARG A 136 -19.23 -4.55 -8.19
CA ARG A 136 -18.12 -4.42 -7.25
C ARG A 136 -18.52 -3.51 -6.09
N SER A 137 -18.27 -3.96 -4.86
CA SER A 137 -18.60 -3.22 -3.64
C SER A 137 -17.38 -2.91 -2.77
N ASP A 138 -16.25 -3.58 -2.97
CA ASP A 138 -15.11 -3.55 -2.06
C ASP A 138 -13.75 -3.41 -2.74
N GLU A 139 -12.77 -3.05 -1.95
CA GLU A 139 -11.33 -3.06 -2.21
C GLU A 139 -10.61 -3.80 -1.09
N TYR A 140 -9.35 -4.13 -1.30
CA TYR A 140 -8.57 -4.94 -0.39
C TYR A 140 -7.42 -4.13 0.18
N ILE A 141 -7.11 -4.40 1.45
CA ILE A 141 -6.00 -3.78 2.17
C ILE A 141 -5.15 -4.92 2.75
N PHE A 142 -3.90 -4.99 2.35
CA PHE A 142 -2.93 -5.88 2.96
C PHE A 142 -2.18 -5.17 4.09
N PHE A 143 -2.12 -5.81 5.25
CA PHE A 143 -1.29 -5.44 6.38
C PHE A 143 -0.17 -6.45 6.51
N VAL A 144 1.07 -6.03 6.31
CA VAL A 144 2.28 -6.85 6.45
C VAL A 144 2.98 -6.38 7.71
N MET A 145 2.86 -7.11 8.80
CA MET A 145 3.31 -6.75 10.14
C MET A 145 4.60 -7.48 10.50
N PHE A 146 5.58 -6.73 11.01
CA PHE A 146 6.91 -7.24 11.33
C PHE A 146 7.15 -7.22 12.84
N GLY A 147 7.82 -8.27 13.33
CA GLY A 147 8.24 -8.39 14.72
C GLY A 147 7.05 -8.37 15.69
N GLU A 148 7.02 -7.43 16.60
CA GLU A 148 6.00 -7.30 17.65
C GLU A 148 4.79 -6.44 17.21
N CYS A 149 4.75 -6.00 15.95
CA CYS A 149 3.66 -5.16 15.45
C CYS A 149 2.32 -5.90 15.48
N THR A 150 1.37 -5.35 16.22
CA THR A 150 0.00 -5.88 16.33
C THR A 150 -1.00 -4.75 16.31
N PRO A 151 -2.20 -4.98 15.72
CA PRO A 151 -3.26 -3.98 15.74
C PRO A 151 -3.71 -3.67 17.17
N ALA A 152 -3.73 -2.38 17.53
CA ALA A 152 -4.33 -1.95 18.79
C ALA A 152 -5.87 -1.98 18.68
N ARG A 153 -6.53 -2.41 19.74
CA ARG A 153 -7.99 -2.30 19.83
C ARG A 153 -8.36 -0.83 20.03
N LEU A 154 -9.13 -0.30 19.09
CA LEU A 154 -9.71 1.03 19.24
C LEU A 154 -11.00 0.91 20.08
N PRO A 155 -11.21 1.76 21.10
CA PRO A 155 -12.51 1.85 21.77
C PRO A 155 -13.52 2.35 20.73
N LEU A 156 -14.55 1.55 20.46
CA LEU A 156 -15.67 2.00 19.65
C LEU A 156 -16.46 3.06 20.44
N SER A 157 -16.66 4.24 19.86
CA SER A 157 -17.59 5.22 20.42
C SER A 157 -19.02 4.65 20.39
N ASN A 158 -19.91 5.13 21.26
CA ASN A 158 -21.31 4.69 21.31
C ASN A 158 -22.06 4.91 19.98
N GLU A 159 -21.57 5.78 19.11
CA GLU A 159 -22.07 6.03 17.76
C GLU A 159 -21.90 4.83 16.81
N TRP A 160 -20.97 3.93 17.11
CA TRP A 160 -20.69 2.71 16.35
C TRP A 160 -21.30 1.46 17.01
N SER A 161 -22.15 1.63 18.03
CA SER A 161 -22.84 0.52 18.65
C SER A 161 -23.91 -0.03 17.70
N SER A 162 -24.08 -1.36 17.72
CA SER A 162 -24.83 -2.19 16.77
C SER A 162 -26.35 -1.93 16.64
N SER A 163 -26.90 -0.89 17.26
CA SER A 163 -28.31 -0.49 17.09
C SER A 163 -28.61 0.16 15.72
N ALA A 164 -27.57 0.44 14.89
CA ALA A 164 -27.73 1.01 13.54
C ALA A 164 -27.72 -0.03 12.40
N ILE A 165 -27.65 -1.34 12.72
CA ILE A 165 -27.47 -2.39 11.68
C ILE A 165 -28.75 -3.21 11.45
N VAL A 166 -29.86 -2.89 12.13
CA VAL A 166 -31.15 -3.60 11.93
C VAL A 166 -32.21 -2.60 11.48
N SER A 167 -32.27 -2.33 10.19
CA SER A 167 -33.48 -1.92 9.48
C SER A 167 -33.37 -2.21 8.00
#